data_9b65d22528ea2669b7837f60b5946939
#
_entry.id   9b65d22528ea2669b7837f60b5946939
#
_cell.length_a   1.000
_cell.length_b   1.000
_cell.length_c   1.000
_cell.angle_alpha   90.00
_cell.angle_beta   90.00
_cell.angle_gamma   90.00
#
_symmetry.space_group_name_H-M   'P 1'
#
loop_
_entity.id
_entity.type
_entity.pdbx_description
1 polymer ?
#
loop_
_entity_poly.entity_id
_entity_poly.type
_entity_poly.pdbx_seq_one_letter_code
_entity_poly.pdbx_strand_id
1 'polypeptide(L)'
;MKTIYYDGDIITMTGVKDSCEALVTEDKKILYTGTLKQARALYGNEAQERDLKGHTLMPAFIDAHSHFVQTAQSIKMCDLSDTESFEDIVTALKNYLEKNQIDENGMIFATGYDHNFLAEQKHPDKTVLDKVSKTVPIYISHASGHMGAANSALLKLAGITTETKDPEGGRFGRNKSGEPDGYVCLLYTSPSPRDVEESR
;
A
#
# COMPACT_ATOMS: atom_id res chain seq x y z
N MET A 1 -16.51 25.74 21.63
CA MET A 1 -15.76 25.68 22.90
C MET A 1 -14.30 25.97 22.60
N LYS A 2 -13.71 26.96 23.31
CA LYS A 2 -12.31 27.35 23.11
C LYS A 2 -11.36 26.38 23.84
N THR A 3 -10.23 26.05 23.23
CA THR A 3 -9.20 25.19 23.83
C THR A 3 -7.83 25.81 23.59
N ILE A 4 -7.04 25.97 24.66
CA ILE A 4 -5.62 26.40 24.62
C ILE A 4 -4.77 25.13 24.72
N TYR A 5 -3.96 24.84 23.71
CA TYR A 5 -2.94 23.80 23.74
C TYR A 5 -1.59 24.44 24.09
N TYR A 6 -0.82 23.80 24.96
CA TYR A 6 0.45 24.32 25.46
C TYR A 6 1.36 23.19 25.96
N ASP A 7 2.59 23.55 26.37
CA ASP A 7 3.60 22.61 26.91
C ASP A 7 3.92 21.46 25.95
N GLY A 8 4.22 21.79 24.71
CA GLY A 8 4.68 20.90 23.66
C GLY A 8 5.30 21.64 22.51
N ASP A 9 5.84 20.90 21.56
CA ASP A 9 6.38 21.45 20.32
C ASP A 9 5.24 21.68 19.31
N ILE A 10 4.73 22.92 19.24
CA ILE A 10 3.61 23.26 18.37
C ILE A 10 4.14 23.82 17.05
N ILE A 11 4.15 22.97 16.00
CA ILE A 11 4.65 23.28 14.67
C ILE A 11 3.52 23.88 13.83
N THR A 12 3.67 25.14 13.38
CA THR A 12 2.60 25.82 12.62
C THR A 12 2.63 25.51 11.12
N MET A 13 3.77 25.08 10.58
CA MET A 13 4.03 24.85 9.15
C MET A 13 3.75 26.07 8.25
N THR A 14 3.84 27.29 8.81
CA THR A 14 3.70 28.56 8.08
C THR A 14 5.03 29.01 7.47
N GLY A 15 6.15 28.42 7.89
CA GLY A 15 7.51 28.67 7.39
C GLY A 15 8.47 27.58 7.87
N VAL A 16 9.76 27.75 7.54
CA VAL A 16 10.81 26.80 7.94
C VAL A 16 11.09 26.98 9.43
N LYS A 17 10.87 25.92 10.24
CA LYS A 17 11.05 25.88 11.70
C LYS A 17 10.10 26.81 12.49
N ASP A 18 8.96 27.15 11.93
CA ASP A 18 7.95 27.93 12.65
C ASP A 18 7.28 27.08 13.72
N SER A 19 7.47 27.47 14.96
CA SER A 19 6.82 26.90 16.14
C SER A 19 6.26 27.99 17.05
N CYS A 20 5.33 27.63 17.93
CA CYS A 20 4.77 28.55 18.91
C CYS A 20 4.60 27.86 20.26
N GLU A 21 4.47 28.66 21.35
CA GLU A 21 4.29 28.15 22.72
C GLU A 21 2.83 27.72 22.99
N ALA A 22 1.86 28.31 22.28
CA ALA A 22 0.47 28.00 22.45
C ALA A 22 -0.33 28.16 21.16
N LEU A 23 -1.35 27.30 21.03
CA LEU A 23 -2.35 27.34 19.97
C LEU A 23 -3.73 27.38 20.59
N VAL A 24 -4.60 28.27 20.11
CA VAL A 24 -6.01 28.34 20.56
C VAL A 24 -6.94 27.97 19.41
N THR A 25 -7.86 27.06 19.70
CA THR A 25 -8.89 26.66 18.74
C THR A 25 -10.30 26.90 19.26
N GLU A 26 -11.24 27.14 18.34
CA GLU A 26 -12.67 27.12 18.59
C GLU A 26 -13.39 26.59 17.34
N ASP A 27 -14.33 25.68 17.51
CA ASP A 27 -15.21 25.18 16.47
C ASP A 27 -14.48 24.80 15.16
N LYS A 28 -13.38 24.02 15.29
CA LYS A 28 -12.51 23.55 14.21
C LYS A 28 -11.69 24.65 13.51
N LYS A 29 -11.58 25.84 14.12
CA LYS A 29 -10.75 26.94 13.61
C LYS A 29 -9.63 27.26 14.59
N ILE A 30 -8.49 27.66 14.06
CA ILE A 30 -7.39 28.24 14.84
C ILE A 30 -7.70 29.71 15.02
N LEU A 31 -7.78 30.16 16.27
CA LEU A 31 -8.01 31.55 16.63
C LEU A 31 -6.71 32.31 16.89
N TYR A 32 -5.71 31.61 17.40
CA TYR A 32 -4.45 32.22 17.82
C TYR A 32 -3.31 31.22 17.80
N THR A 33 -2.13 31.67 17.43
CA THR A 33 -0.84 31.01 17.60
C THR A 33 0.16 32.04 18.13
N GLY A 34 0.96 31.66 19.11
CA GLY A 34 1.96 32.57 19.68
C GLY A 34 2.39 32.18 21.09
N THR A 35 2.59 33.17 21.98
CA THR A 35 3.04 32.91 23.35
C THR A 35 1.91 32.43 24.24
N LEU A 36 2.22 31.53 25.18
CA LEU A 36 1.25 31.04 26.17
C LEU A 36 0.69 32.18 27.03
N LYS A 37 1.54 33.14 27.37
CA LYS A 37 1.12 34.34 28.16
C LYS A 37 0.01 35.12 27.47
N GLN A 38 0.14 35.36 26.17
CA GLN A 38 -0.87 36.08 25.40
C GLN A 38 -2.14 35.24 25.17
N ALA A 39 -1.98 33.96 24.91
CA ALA A 39 -3.12 33.05 24.79
C ALA A 39 -4.00 33.05 26.04
N ARG A 40 -3.39 32.96 27.22
CA ARG A 40 -4.12 33.05 28.51
C ARG A 40 -4.75 34.40 28.75
N ALA A 41 -4.07 35.50 28.41
CA ALA A 41 -4.61 36.84 28.57
C ALA A 41 -5.85 37.09 27.72
N LEU A 42 -5.89 36.55 26.49
CA LEU A 42 -6.98 36.78 25.55
C LEU A 42 -8.15 35.80 25.74
N TYR A 43 -7.86 34.56 26.10
CA TYR A 43 -8.83 33.46 26.05
C TYR A 43 -8.95 32.65 27.35
N GLY A 44 -8.09 32.88 28.35
CA GLY A 44 -7.98 32.02 29.54
C GLY A 44 -9.26 31.90 30.36
N ASN A 45 -10.11 32.98 30.39
CA ASN A 45 -11.38 32.97 31.13
C ASN A 45 -12.48 32.09 30.48
N GLU A 46 -12.33 31.76 29.18
CA GLU A 46 -13.36 31.06 28.40
C GLU A 46 -12.86 29.74 27.77
N ALA A 47 -11.56 29.48 27.87
CA ALA A 47 -10.94 28.35 27.22
C ALA A 47 -10.61 27.24 28.21
N GLN A 48 -10.75 26.00 27.79
CA GLN A 48 -10.20 24.84 28.45
C GLN A 48 -8.70 24.73 28.11
N GLU A 49 -7.84 24.54 29.08
CA GLU A 49 -6.42 24.29 28.86
C GLU A 49 -6.16 22.80 28.61
N ARG A 50 -5.34 22.49 27.60
CA ARG A 50 -4.88 21.16 27.28
C ARG A 50 -3.34 21.12 27.23
N ASP A 51 -2.79 20.49 28.24
CA ASP A 51 -1.36 20.24 28.37
C ASP A 51 -0.95 19.12 27.38
N LEU A 52 0.02 19.40 26.51
CA LEU A 52 0.58 18.45 25.55
C LEU A 52 1.65 17.54 26.16
N LYS A 53 2.10 17.83 27.38
CA LYS A 53 3.09 17.01 28.11
C LYS A 53 4.36 16.74 27.27
N GLY A 54 4.87 17.73 26.59
CA GLY A 54 6.01 17.62 25.70
C GLY A 54 5.77 16.94 24.36
N HIS A 55 4.54 16.54 24.05
CA HIS A 55 4.22 15.95 22.75
C HIS A 55 4.14 17.02 21.65
N THR A 56 4.47 16.63 20.42
CA THR A 56 4.36 17.50 19.26
C THR A 56 2.92 17.62 18.78
N LEU A 57 2.48 18.85 18.54
CA LEU A 57 1.22 19.17 17.85
C LEU A 57 1.54 19.81 16.50
N MET A 58 0.99 19.25 15.42
CA MET A 58 1.22 19.77 14.07
C MET A 58 -0.05 19.58 13.23
N PRO A 59 -0.20 20.28 12.08
CA PRO A 59 -1.27 20.01 11.14
C PRO A 59 -1.26 18.55 10.69
N ALA A 60 -2.46 17.97 10.54
CA ALA A 60 -2.59 16.62 10.01
C ALA A 60 -2.11 16.56 8.55
N PHE A 61 -1.60 15.41 8.16
CA PHE A 61 -1.25 15.16 6.77
C PHE A 61 -2.51 15.14 5.90
N ILE A 62 -2.38 15.71 4.71
CA ILE A 62 -3.40 15.61 3.65
C ILE A 62 -2.81 14.69 2.60
N ASP A 63 -3.40 13.52 2.45
CA ASP A 63 -3.05 12.59 1.37
C ASP A 63 -3.78 13.03 0.10
N ALA A 64 -3.04 13.66 -0.80
CA ALA A 64 -3.59 14.17 -2.06
C ALA A 64 -3.78 13.07 -3.12
N HIS A 65 -3.22 11.87 -2.89
CA HIS A 65 -3.34 10.73 -3.79
C HIS A 65 -3.43 9.43 -2.99
N SER A 66 -4.63 8.88 -2.88
CA SER A 66 -4.88 7.68 -2.09
C SER A 66 -5.69 6.64 -2.87
N HIS A 67 -5.32 5.38 -2.71
CA HIS A 67 -6.03 4.23 -3.25
C HIS A 67 -6.83 3.52 -2.16
N PHE A 68 -7.75 4.22 -1.52
CA PHE A 68 -8.52 3.75 -0.36
C PHE A 68 -9.15 2.36 -0.57
N VAL A 69 -9.79 2.13 -1.73
CA VAL A 69 -10.43 0.84 -2.04
C VAL A 69 -9.38 -0.28 -2.16
N GLN A 70 -8.26 -0.02 -2.82
CA GLN A 70 -7.17 -1.01 -2.94
C GLN A 70 -6.57 -1.34 -1.58
N THR A 71 -6.35 -0.33 -0.74
CA THR A 71 -5.87 -0.53 0.65
C THR A 71 -6.87 -1.36 1.45
N ALA A 72 -8.16 -1.06 1.37
CA ALA A 72 -9.19 -1.82 2.06
C ALA A 72 -9.26 -3.29 1.58
N GLN A 73 -9.04 -3.54 0.30
CA GLN A 73 -8.97 -4.88 -0.28
C GLN A 73 -7.71 -5.63 0.18
N SER A 74 -6.54 -4.96 0.23
CA SER A 74 -5.28 -5.60 0.62
C SER A 74 -5.27 -6.11 2.07
N ILE A 75 -6.07 -5.51 2.97
CA ILE A 75 -6.21 -5.99 4.36
C ILE A 75 -6.68 -7.45 4.44
N LYS A 76 -7.42 -7.92 3.44
CA LYS A 76 -7.92 -9.30 3.37
C LYS A 76 -7.08 -10.20 2.47
N MET A 77 -6.01 -9.71 1.88
CA MET A 77 -5.10 -10.50 1.04
C MET A 77 -3.97 -11.08 1.90
N CYS A 78 -3.29 -12.09 1.38
CA CYS A 78 -2.04 -12.54 1.95
C CYS A 78 -0.97 -11.48 1.68
N ASP A 79 -0.34 -10.95 2.73
CA ASP A 79 0.74 -9.99 2.62
C ASP A 79 2.08 -10.73 2.39
N LEU A 80 2.80 -10.33 1.35
CA LEU A 80 4.10 -10.87 0.96
C LEU A 80 5.21 -9.82 1.02
N SER A 81 4.97 -8.66 1.62
CA SER A 81 5.92 -7.53 1.63
C SER A 81 7.24 -7.83 2.34
N ASP A 82 7.20 -8.72 3.32
CA ASP A 82 8.38 -9.11 4.11
C ASP A 82 9.06 -10.40 3.60
N THR A 83 8.71 -10.88 2.39
CA THR A 83 9.31 -12.11 1.84
C THR A 83 10.64 -11.82 1.16
N GLU A 84 11.66 -12.62 1.47
CA GLU A 84 13.02 -12.49 0.95
C GLU A 84 13.42 -13.65 0.00
N SER A 85 12.55 -14.64 -0.18
CA SER A 85 12.80 -15.80 -1.05
C SER A 85 11.51 -16.42 -1.59
N PHE A 86 11.62 -17.28 -2.61
CA PHE A 86 10.49 -18.09 -3.08
C PHE A 86 9.94 -19.02 -2.00
N GLU A 87 10.81 -19.51 -1.11
CA GLU A 87 10.39 -20.38 -0.01
C GLU A 87 9.54 -19.61 1.02
N ASP A 88 9.87 -18.34 1.29
CA ASP A 88 9.07 -17.49 2.16
C ASP A 88 7.69 -17.23 1.55
N ILE A 89 7.63 -16.95 0.24
CA ILE A 89 6.36 -16.80 -0.48
C ILE A 89 5.50 -18.07 -0.34
N VAL A 90 6.10 -19.24 -0.58
CA VAL A 90 5.39 -20.53 -0.46
C VAL A 90 4.89 -20.75 0.96
N THR A 91 5.73 -20.47 1.95
CA THR A 91 5.39 -20.62 3.37
C THR A 91 4.25 -19.68 3.79
N ALA A 92 4.33 -18.40 3.41
CA ALA A 92 3.29 -17.41 3.70
C ALA A 92 1.95 -17.81 3.09
N LEU A 93 1.94 -18.25 1.83
CA LEU A 93 0.73 -18.68 1.14
C LEU A 93 0.12 -19.96 1.73
N LYS A 94 0.94 -20.94 2.14
CA LYS A 94 0.47 -22.16 2.82
C LYS A 94 -0.19 -21.83 4.16
N ASN A 95 0.47 -21.00 4.97
CA ASN A 95 -0.07 -20.56 6.25
C ASN A 95 -1.39 -19.80 6.06
N TYR A 96 -1.47 -18.96 5.01
CA TYR A 96 -2.70 -18.23 4.69
C TYR A 96 -3.82 -19.17 4.27
N LEU A 97 -3.54 -20.16 3.43
CA LEU A 97 -4.50 -21.19 2.98
C LEU A 97 -5.07 -21.97 4.16
N GLU A 98 -4.21 -22.45 5.06
CA GLU A 98 -4.61 -23.21 6.25
C GLU A 98 -5.41 -22.36 7.24
N LYS A 99 -4.92 -21.16 7.57
CA LYS A 99 -5.57 -20.23 8.51
C LYS A 99 -6.98 -19.85 8.07
N ASN A 100 -7.19 -19.65 6.77
CA ASN A 100 -8.48 -19.22 6.22
C ASN A 100 -9.34 -20.41 5.72
N GLN A 101 -8.86 -21.65 5.85
CA GLN A 101 -9.55 -22.88 5.43
C GLN A 101 -10.03 -22.81 3.97
N ILE A 102 -9.17 -22.31 3.07
CA ILE A 102 -9.51 -22.15 1.65
C ILE A 102 -9.42 -23.50 0.96
N ASP A 103 -10.53 -23.94 0.40
CA ASP A 103 -10.64 -25.17 -0.39
C ASP A 103 -10.53 -24.92 -1.90
N GLU A 104 -10.75 -25.94 -2.72
CA GLU A 104 -10.64 -25.86 -4.19
C GLU A 104 -11.70 -24.95 -4.86
N ASN A 105 -12.76 -24.54 -4.13
CA ASN A 105 -13.75 -23.60 -4.62
C ASN A 105 -13.37 -22.14 -4.27
N GLY A 106 -12.35 -21.96 -3.45
CA GLY A 106 -11.82 -20.66 -3.10
C GLY A 106 -10.70 -20.20 -4.04
N MET A 107 -10.13 -19.05 -3.74
CA MET A 107 -8.99 -18.46 -4.45
C MET A 107 -8.11 -17.69 -3.49
N ILE A 108 -6.80 -17.74 -3.68
CA ILE A 108 -5.84 -16.93 -2.92
C ILE A 108 -5.42 -15.73 -3.76
N PHE A 109 -5.61 -14.54 -3.17
CA PHE A 109 -4.99 -13.31 -3.62
C PHE A 109 -3.93 -12.87 -2.62
N ALA A 110 -2.72 -12.59 -3.11
CA ALA A 110 -1.65 -12.05 -2.30
C ALA A 110 -1.02 -10.84 -2.97
N THR A 111 -0.37 -10.00 -2.20
CA THR A 111 0.21 -8.76 -2.70
C THR A 111 1.51 -8.43 -1.97
N GLY A 112 2.34 -7.60 -2.59
CA GLY A 112 3.46 -6.98 -1.91
C GLY A 112 4.82 -7.62 -2.17
N TYR A 113 4.93 -8.77 -2.86
CA TYR A 113 6.26 -9.28 -3.16
C TYR A 113 7.04 -8.33 -4.07
N ASP A 114 8.34 -8.21 -3.85
CA ASP A 114 9.23 -7.47 -4.74
C ASP A 114 10.43 -8.33 -5.12
N HIS A 115 10.54 -8.63 -6.42
CA HIS A 115 11.59 -9.51 -6.96
C HIS A 115 13.00 -8.98 -6.75
N ASN A 116 13.18 -7.67 -6.53
CA ASN A 116 14.48 -7.07 -6.23
C ASN A 116 14.99 -7.43 -4.83
N PHE A 117 14.10 -7.75 -3.89
CA PHE A 117 14.45 -8.17 -2.54
C PHE A 117 14.48 -9.69 -2.37
N LEU A 118 13.98 -10.46 -3.35
CA LEU A 118 14.06 -11.92 -3.31
C LEU A 118 15.47 -12.41 -3.60
N ALA A 119 15.93 -13.43 -2.89
CA ALA A 119 17.25 -14.08 -3.08
C ALA A 119 17.47 -14.55 -4.53
N GLU A 120 16.38 -14.97 -5.19
CA GLU A 120 16.41 -15.42 -6.59
C GLU A 120 16.50 -14.26 -7.59
N GLN A 121 16.25 -13.03 -7.18
CA GLN A 121 16.26 -11.79 -7.99
C GLN A 121 15.49 -11.89 -9.31
N LYS A 122 14.36 -12.59 -9.26
CA LYS A 122 13.45 -12.78 -10.39
C LYS A 122 12.01 -12.92 -9.91
N HIS A 123 11.07 -12.73 -10.83
CA HIS A 123 9.66 -12.98 -10.51
C HIS A 123 9.41 -14.48 -10.28
N PRO A 124 8.58 -14.85 -9.29
CA PRO A 124 8.10 -16.21 -9.17
C PRO A 124 7.24 -16.58 -10.39
N ASP A 125 7.26 -17.84 -10.75
CA ASP A 125 6.47 -18.43 -11.83
C ASP A 125 5.45 -19.45 -11.27
N LYS A 126 4.66 -20.06 -12.17
CA LYS A 126 3.67 -21.07 -11.77
C LYS A 126 4.28 -22.23 -10.98
N THR A 127 5.55 -22.60 -11.25
CA THR A 127 6.18 -23.74 -10.58
C THR A 127 6.47 -23.48 -9.12
N VAL A 128 6.71 -22.23 -8.74
CA VAL A 128 6.84 -21.79 -7.36
C VAL A 128 5.48 -21.88 -6.66
N LEU A 129 4.44 -21.31 -7.27
CA LEU A 129 3.11 -21.26 -6.68
C LEU A 129 2.41 -22.64 -6.64
N ASP A 130 2.72 -23.53 -7.58
CA ASP A 130 2.24 -24.92 -7.60
C ASP A 130 2.75 -25.75 -6.42
N LYS A 131 3.81 -25.32 -5.73
CA LYS A 131 4.27 -25.92 -4.47
C LYS A 131 3.32 -25.66 -3.31
N VAL A 132 2.48 -24.63 -3.42
CA VAL A 132 1.43 -24.31 -2.45
C VAL A 132 0.19 -25.16 -2.73
N SER A 133 -0.36 -25.04 -3.94
CA SER A 133 -1.50 -25.83 -4.41
C SER A 133 -1.55 -25.90 -5.93
N LYS A 134 -1.94 -27.06 -6.44
CA LYS A 134 -2.24 -27.28 -7.87
C LYS A 134 -3.74 -27.24 -8.19
N THR A 135 -4.58 -27.13 -7.16
CA THR A 135 -6.04 -27.17 -7.28
C THR A 135 -6.69 -25.85 -6.88
N VAL A 136 -6.19 -25.20 -5.82
CA VAL A 136 -6.66 -23.87 -5.42
C VAL A 136 -6.02 -22.82 -6.32
N PRO A 137 -6.80 -21.98 -7.04
CA PRO A 137 -6.28 -20.88 -7.83
C PRO A 137 -5.52 -19.86 -6.96
N ILE A 138 -4.33 -19.44 -7.39
CA ILE A 138 -3.47 -18.50 -6.67
C ILE A 138 -3.01 -17.41 -7.62
N TYR A 139 -3.19 -16.15 -7.20
CA TYR A 139 -2.60 -14.97 -7.83
C TYR A 139 -1.81 -14.16 -6.80
N ILE A 140 -0.60 -13.81 -7.14
CA ILE A 140 0.22 -12.90 -6.35
C ILE A 140 0.55 -11.66 -7.16
N SER A 141 0.39 -10.48 -6.56
CA SER A 141 0.69 -9.19 -7.18
C SER A 141 2.02 -8.65 -6.67
N HIS A 142 2.84 -8.16 -7.58
CA HIS A 142 4.05 -7.41 -7.26
C HIS A 142 3.71 -6.11 -6.53
N ALA A 143 4.62 -5.58 -5.72
CA ALA A 143 4.46 -4.34 -4.96
C ALA A 143 4.09 -3.13 -5.84
N SER A 144 4.55 -3.11 -7.11
CA SER A 144 4.19 -2.06 -8.07
C SER A 144 2.74 -2.11 -8.56
N GLY A 145 2.02 -3.22 -8.37
CA GLY A 145 0.69 -3.44 -8.93
C GLY A 145 0.61 -3.70 -10.44
N HIS A 146 1.75 -3.67 -11.15
CA HIS A 146 1.80 -3.83 -12.62
C HIS A 146 2.18 -5.23 -13.08
N MET A 147 2.66 -6.04 -12.21
CA MET A 147 3.14 -7.40 -12.49
C MET A 147 2.59 -8.38 -11.46
N GLY A 148 2.52 -9.63 -11.82
CA GLY A 148 2.10 -10.68 -10.90
C GLY A 148 2.41 -12.07 -11.44
N ALA A 149 2.04 -13.07 -10.66
CA ALA A 149 2.16 -14.47 -11.04
C ALA A 149 0.92 -15.27 -10.66
N ALA A 150 0.58 -16.22 -11.49
CA ALA A 150 -0.54 -17.14 -11.36
C ALA A 150 -0.02 -18.58 -11.31
N ASN A 151 -0.66 -19.43 -10.50
CA ASN A 151 -0.37 -20.86 -10.52
C ASN A 151 -1.09 -21.58 -11.67
N SER A 152 -0.80 -22.86 -11.85
CA SER A 152 -1.40 -23.68 -12.90
C SER A 152 -2.93 -23.80 -12.78
N ALA A 153 -3.48 -23.82 -11.56
CA ALA A 153 -4.93 -23.86 -11.33
C ALA A 153 -5.60 -22.59 -11.84
N LEU A 154 -5.02 -21.40 -11.56
CA LEU A 154 -5.56 -20.13 -12.02
C LEU A 154 -5.47 -19.99 -13.54
N LEU A 155 -4.32 -20.35 -14.15
CA LEU A 155 -4.17 -20.33 -15.60
C LEU A 155 -5.25 -21.21 -16.28
N LYS A 156 -5.50 -22.40 -15.75
CA LYS A 156 -6.55 -23.31 -16.24
C LYS A 156 -7.93 -22.70 -16.07
N LEU A 157 -8.23 -22.13 -14.89
CA LEU A 157 -9.52 -21.47 -14.60
C LEU A 157 -9.79 -20.31 -15.57
N ALA A 158 -8.75 -19.52 -15.87
CA ALA A 158 -8.81 -18.38 -16.79
C ALA A 158 -8.78 -18.80 -18.29
N GLY A 159 -8.59 -20.08 -18.60
CA GLY A 159 -8.50 -20.56 -19.98
C GLY A 159 -7.24 -20.10 -20.72
N ILE A 160 -6.16 -19.76 -19.98
CA ILE A 160 -4.92 -19.28 -20.58
C ILE A 160 -4.07 -20.49 -21.03
N THR A 161 -3.82 -20.56 -22.33
CA THR A 161 -3.11 -21.65 -23.01
C THR A 161 -1.95 -21.12 -23.87
N THR A 162 -1.25 -22.01 -24.55
CA THR A 162 -0.23 -21.67 -25.56
C THR A 162 -0.79 -20.82 -26.71
N GLU A 163 -2.06 -20.97 -27.03
CA GLU A 163 -2.73 -20.25 -28.11
C GLU A 163 -3.31 -18.88 -27.69
N THR A 164 -3.38 -18.63 -26.38
CA THR A 164 -3.89 -17.38 -25.84
C THR A 164 -2.97 -16.24 -26.25
N LYS A 165 -3.48 -15.27 -26.98
CA LYS A 165 -2.73 -14.07 -27.37
C LYS A 165 -2.53 -13.13 -26.19
N ASP A 166 -1.47 -12.37 -26.20
CA ASP A 166 -1.27 -11.30 -25.24
C ASP A 166 -2.41 -10.26 -25.40
N PRO A 167 -2.97 -9.76 -24.29
CA PRO A 167 -3.98 -8.70 -24.35
C PRO A 167 -3.32 -7.37 -24.78
N GLU A 168 -4.14 -6.46 -25.29
CA GLU A 168 -3.68 -5.09 -25.54
C GLU A 168 -3.22 -4.46 -24.21
N GLY A 169 -1.99 -3.92 -24.20
CA GLY A 169 -1.40 -3.33 -22.99
C GLY A 169 -0.94 -4.32 -21.94
N GLY A 170 -0.80 -5.61 -22.27
CA GLY A 170 -0.33 -6.62 -21.34
C GLY A 170 0.46 -7.74 -21.99
N ARG A 171 1.07 -8.59 -21.17
CA ARG A 171 1.82 -9.76 -21.64
C ARG A 171 1.69 -10.92 -20.67
N PHE A 172 1.52 -12.12 -21.22
CA PHE A 172 1.71 -13.38 -20.51
C PHE A 172 3.15 -13.88 -20.64
N GLY A 173 3.80 -14.18 -19.53
CA GLY A 173 5.09 -14.86 -19.52
C GLY A 173 4.97 -16.26 -20.14
N ARG A 174 6.02 -16.69 -20.87
CA ARG A 174 6.07 -17.98 -21.51
C ARG A 174 7.42 -18.63 -21.30
N ASN A 175 7.41 -19.93 -21.09
CA ASN A 175 8.61 -20.73 -21.03
C ASN A 175 9.20 -20.95 -22.46
N LYS A 176 10.33 -21.65 -22.52
CA LYS A 176 11.02 -21.95 -23.80
C LYS A 176 10.18 -22.78 -24.79
N SER A 177 9.17 -23.49 -24.32
CA SER A 177 8.23 -24.27 -25.13
C SER A 177 7.02 -23.46 -25.58
N GLY A 178 6.93 -22.16 -25.23
CA GLY A 178 5.78 -21.30 -25.54
C GLY A 178 4.61 -21.44 -24.60
N GLU A 179 4.68 -22.29 -23.57
CA GLU A 179 3.62 -22.45 -22.59
C GLU A 179 3.59 -21.27 -21.58
N PRO A 180 2.42 -20.82 -21.14
CA PRO A 180 2.32 -19.84 -20.08
C PRO A 180 3.05 -20.30 -18.81
N ASP A 181 3.97 -19.46 -18.30
CA ASP A 181 4.76 -19.75 -17.12
C ASP A 181 4.15 -19.21 -15.82
N GLY A 182 3.04 -18.50 -15.95
CA GLY A 182 2.32 -17.89 -14.84
C GLY A 182 2.59 -16.42 -14.65
N TYR A 183 3.68 -15.88 -15.17
CA TYR A 183 3.96 -14.45 -15.07
C TYR A 183 2.98 -13.64 -15.93
N VAL A 184 2.51 -12.51 -15.39
CA VAL A 184 1.67 -11.54 -16.09
C VAL A 184 2.19 -10.13 -15.84
N CYS A 185 2.14 -9.30 -16.88
CA CYS A 185 2.62 -7.92 -16.80
C CYS A 185 1.69 -6.99 -17.59
N LEU A 186 1.41 -5.82 -17.02
CA LEU A 186 0.80 -4.70 -17.75
C LEU A 186 1.93 -3.96 -18.49
N LEU A 187 1.76 -3.73 -19.78
CA LEU A 187 2.64 -2.91 -20.58
C LEU A 187 2.02 -1.50 -20.65
N TYR A 188 2.82 -0.49 -20.35
CA TYR A 188 2.39 0.89 -20.60
C TYR A 188 2.31 1.12 -22.11
N THR A 189 1.09 1.17 -22.62
CA THR A 189 0.85 1.44 -24.06
C THR A 189 0.57 2.91 -24.34
N SER A 190 0.39 3.73 -23.30
CA SER A 190 0.19 5.17 -23.41
C SER A 190 0.95 5.86 -22.29
N PRO A 191 1.82 6.83 -22.60
CA PRO A 191 2.38 7.67 -21.54
C PRO A 191 1.21 8.39 -20.85
N SER A 192 1.19 8.37 -19.54
CA SER A 192 0.27 9.18 -18.76
C SER A 192 0.41 10.64 -19.22
N PRO A 193 -0.66 11.44 -19.27
CA PRO A 193 -0.53 12.88 -19.54
C PRO A 193 0.49 13.58 -18.63
N ARG A 194 0.77 13.03 -17.44
CA ARG A 194 1.82 13.53 -16.54
C ARG A 194 3.24 13.18 -17.00
N ASP A 195 3.44 12.03 -17.63
CA ASP A 195 4.77 11.60 -18.12
C ASP A 195 5.22 12.44 -19.34
N VAL A 196 4.29 13.13 -20.01
CA VAL A 196 4.57 14.03 -21.15
C VAL A 196 4.99 15.41 -20.67
N GLU A 197 4.60 15.85 -19.49
CA GLU A 197 4.97 17.17 -18.92
C GLU A 197 6.36 17.17 -18.28
N GLU A 198 6.85 16.06 -17.77
CA GLU A 198 8.19 15.96 -17.16
C GLU A 198 9.33 15.84 -18.19
N SER A 199 9.02 15.65 -19.46
CA SER A 199 10.02 15.53 -20.56
C SER A 199 10.21 16.80 -21.40
N ARG A 200 9.79 17.98 -20.89
CA ARG A 200 10.00 19.28 -21.56
C ARG A 200 10.86 20.22 -20.74
#